data_dad32694f9319087ccd03bea303dc939
#
_entry.id   dad32694f9319087ccd03bea303dc939
#
_cell.length_a   1.000
_cell.length_b   1.000
_cell.length_c   1.000
_cell.angle_alpha   90.00
_cell.angle_beta   90.00
_cell.angle_gamma   90.00
#
_symmetry.space_group_name_H-M   'P 1'
#
loop_
_entity.id
_entity.type
_entity.pdbx_description
1 polymer ?
#
loop_
_entity_poly.entity_id
_entity_poly.type
_entity_poly.pdbx_seq_one_letter_code
_entity_poly.pdbx_strand_id
1 'polypeptide(L)'
;MNSSWWWRSFLIALVVGYAVYYLIPSWVYFKLPTDQRNDQAILDGAIPKWAPKKHLNLGLDLQGGIEIVMGVDADKAMRDKAVRRADDLKRIATEKALPFADIKGVAGEPQVEIMGHTPDEAKAVAALALDQYGAEFRQIGSDGNSVKLGFQEGWLEKQRDDTVEQAVKSLRNRVDKWGVSEAEIKRVRGSNGIQIQLPGFKDPEQAKKLLGGTAQLELKMVDEDDKSLADVKDLPPELHAGVDGPQPYLCSQDRKSLEAFTTPKAPQGDEYGLEKVEMLGPNDKTPPCSVPYYKTLTLHSKVEITGDEMTDARVQIDSSGGLQRPVVGFTLDREGAQKMADLSGNNIGKRMAIILDGIIESAPSFQGKIPDGSGQITLGGLKPQQQVYQDASDLALVLKAGALPAPVRILYDRTVGASLGPELIHKGTWGALIGLFLVWIFMVIYYRMSGFVADVALAVNGILLLAAMAMFGSTLTLPGIAGTVLTLGMAVDANVLINERIREELRAGKTPRGAVEAGYDKVFWTIVDGHVTAFVAGAILYYTGTGPVKGFAVTLMIGLAASMFTSIVVTRQIIDFLVRRYRPARTAVAA
;
A
#
# COMPACT_ATOMS: atom_id res chain seq x y z
N MET A 1 -17.47 -50.31 18.80
CA MET A 1 -16.69 -49.18 18.22
C MET A 1 -15.67 -48.76 19.27
N ASN A 2 -14.39 -48.77 18.95
CA ASN A 2 -13.35 -48.37 19.90
C ASN A 2 -13.41 -46.87 20.18
N SER A 3 -13.04 -46.47 21.39
CA SER A 3 -12.96 -45.07 21.82
C SER A 3 -12.20 -44.18 20.78
N SER A 4 -11.16 -44.70 20.15
CA SER A 4 -10.39 -44.02 19.11
C SER A 4 -11.17 -43.68 17.84
N TRP A 5 -12.18 -44.47 17.46
CA TRP A 5 -13.01 -44.19 16.29
C TRP A 5 -13.95 -43.02 16.53
N TRP A 6 -14.61 -42.97 17.69
CA TRP A 6 -15.50 -41.87 18.08
C TRP A 6 -14.74 -40.55 18.20
N TRP A 7 -13.53 -40.59 18.72
CA TRP A 7 -12.67 -39.41 18.84
C TRP A 7 -12.29 -38.85 17.46
N ARG A 8 -11.90 -39.73 16.52
CA ARG A 8 -11.60 -39.30 15.14
C ARG A 8 -12.81 -38.72 14.42
N SER A 9 -13.98 -39.34 14.54
CA SER A 9 -15.22 -38.82 13.96
C SER A 9 -15.62 -37.48 14.56
N PHE A 10 -15.46 -37.33 15.86
CA PHE A 10 -15.70 -36.06 16.55
C PHE A 10 -14.74 -34.96 16.04
N LEU A 11 -13.46 -35.26 15.88
CA LEU A 11 -12.46 -34.33 15.38
C LEU A 11 -12.77 -33.88 13.94
N ILE A 12 -13.16 -34.81 13.05
CA ILE A 12 -13.59 -34.49 11.69
C ILE A 12 -14.83 -33.57 11.72
N ALA A 13 -15.85 -33.90 12.51
CA ALA A 13 -17.04 -33.09 12.62
C ALA A 13 -16.74 -31.69 13.18
N LEU A 14 -15.82 -31.59 14.12
CA LEU A 14 -15.37 -30.31 14.68
C LEU A 14 -14.64 -29.47 13.60
N VAL A 15 -13.73 -30.05 12.83
CA VAL A 15 -13.01 -29.35 11.75
C VAL A 15 -13.99 -28.86 10.68
N VAL A 16 -14.90 -29.70 10.23
CA VAL A 16 -15.91 -29.33 9.21
C VAL A 16 -16.87 -28.27 9.79
N GLY A 17 -17.33 -28.43 11.04
CA GLY A 17 -18.18 -27.45 11.71
C GLY A 17 -17.49 -26.08 11.85
N TYR A 18 -16.21 -26.08 12.20
CA TYR A 18 -15.40 -24.87 12.27
C TYR A 18 -15.22 -24.22 10.90
N ALA A 19 -15.00 -25.03 9.84
CA ALA A 19 -14.94 -24.53 8.48
C ALA A 19 -16.25 -23.86 8.03
N VAL A 20 -17.39 -24.50 8.30
CA VAL A 20 -18.71 -23.91 8.02
C VAL A 20 -18.93 -22.61 8.79
N TYR A 21 -18.51 -22.57 10.06
CA TYR A 21 -18.57 -21.36 10.87
C TYR A 21 -17.79 -20.19 10.25
N TYR A 22 -16.59 -20.43 9.70
CA TYR A 22 -15.78 -19.40 9.01
C TYR A 22 -16.34 -18.99 7.65
N LEU A 23 -17.23 -19.77 7.04
CA LEU A 23 -17.88 -19.41 5.77
C LEU A 23 -19.14 -18.55 5.94
N ILE A 24 -19.68 -18.42 7.15
CA ILE A 24 -20.90 -17.63 7.40
C ILE A 24 -20.75 -16.17 6.95
N PRO A 25 -19.65 -15.44 7.28
CA PRO A 25 -19.45 -14.07 6.80
C PRO A 25 -19.39 -13.98 5.28
N SER A 26 -18.72 -14.94 4.63
CA SER A 26 -18.61 -14.99 3.16
C SER A 26 -19.98 -15.19 2.50
N TRP A 27 -20.83 -16.01 3.09
CA TRP A 27 -22.19 -16.19 2.60
C TRP A 27 -23.06 -14.93 2.75
N VAL A 28 -22.90 -14.18 3.85
CA VAL A 28 -23.55 -12.88 4.04
C VAL A 28 -23.05 -11.88 3.01
N TYR A 29 -21.73 -11.79 2.83
CA TYR A 29 -21.07 -10.92 1.85
C TYR A 29 -21.60 -11.14 0.42
N PHE A 30 -21.71 -12.39 -0.04
CA PHE A 30 -22.22 -12.71 -1.37
C PHE A 30 -23.72 -12.45 -1.55
N LYS A 31 -24.50 -12.37 -0.48
CA LYS A 31 -25.93 -11.99 -0.53
C LYS A 31 -26.15 -10.49 -0.65
N LEU A 32 -25.20 -9.66 -0.25
CA LEU A 32 -25.32 -8.22 -0.38
C LEU A 32 -25.24 -7.77 -1.85
N PRO A 33 -25.98 -6.70 -2.24
CA PRO A 33 -25.82 -6.06 -3.54
C PRO A 33 -24.36 -5.61 -3.77
N THR A 34 -23.92 -5.61 -5.03
CA THR A 34 -22.51 -5.37 -5.39
C THR A 34 -22.01 -3.97 -4.98
N ASP A 35 -22.91 -2.99 -4.96
CA ASP A 35 -22.65 -1.61 -4.56
C ASP A 35 -22.45 -1.43 -3.06
N GLN A 36 -23.01 -2.35 -2.25
CA GLN A 36 -22.94 -2.32 -0.78
C GLN A 36 -21.82 -3.20 -0.21
N ARG A 37 -21.22 -4.07 -1.01
CA ARG A 37 -20.17 -5.01 -0.55
C ARG A 37 -18.90 -4.33 -0.09
N ASN A 38 -18.61 -3.14 -0.64
CA ASN A 38 -17.39 -2.40 -0.33
C ASN A 38 -17.55 -1.43 0.86
N ASP A 39 -18.75 -1.31 1.42
CA ASP A 39 -19.00 -0.49 2.61
C ASP A 39 -18.82 -1.32 3.88
N GLN A 40 -17.74 -1.06 4.60
CA GLN A 40 -17.38 -1.77 5.81
C GLN A 40 -18.42 -1.62 6.93
N ALA A 41 -19.10 -0.48 7.00
CA ALA A 41 -20.14 -0.23 8.02
C ALA A 41 -21.37 -1.09 7.75
N ILE A 42 -21.77 -1.27 6.49
CA ILE A 42 -22.88 -2.14 6.09
C ILE A 42 -22.51 -3.61 6.33
N LEU A 43 -21.29 -4.01 5.97
CA LEU A 43 -20.78 -5.36 6.21
C LEU A 43 -20.74 -5.71 7.70
N ASP A 44 -20.17 -4.84 8.53
CA ASP A 44 -20.09 -5.05 9.99
C ASP A 44 -21.48 -5.10 10.64
N GLY A 45 -22.46 -4.40 10.07
CA GLY A 45 -23.86 -4.45 10.51
C GLY A 45 -24.61 -5.71 10.06
N ALA A 46 -24.30 -6.26 8.89
CA ALA A 46 -24.95 -7.43 8.30
C ALA A 46 -24.41 -8.75 8.87
N ILE A 47 -23.13 -8.81 9.24
CA ILE A 47 -22.50 -10.00 9.82
C ILE A 47 -22.93 -10.18 11.27
N PRO A 48 -23.42 -11.35 11.68
CA PRO A 48 -23.80 -11.63 13.07
C PRO A 48 -22.62 -11.39 14.02
N LYS A 49 -22.85 -10.75 15.17
CA LYS A 49 -21.79 -10.39 16.15
C LYS A 49 -20.98 -11.58 16.68
N TRP A 50 -21.55 -12.79 16.64
CA TRP A 50 -20.90 -14.04 17.07
C TRP A 50 -20.06 -14.70 15.96
N ALA A 51 -20.21 -14.27 14.68
CA ALA A 51 -19.46 -14.81 13.54
C ALA A 51 -18.10 -14.10 13.39
N PRO A 52 -17.10 -14.74 12.75
CA PRO A 52 -15.86 -14.09 12.42
C PRO A 52 -16.10 -12.88 11.51
N LYS A 53 -15.22 -11.89 11.58
CA LYS A 53 -15.33 -10.72 10.69
C LYS A 53 -14.70 -10.93 9.32
N LYS A 54 -13.78 -11.91 9.22
CA LYS A 54 -13.10 -12.22 7.97
C LYS A 54 -14.02 -12.97 7.01
N HIS A 55 -14.00 -12.58 5.76
CA HIS A 55 -14.75 -13.20 4.67
C HIS A 55 -13.84 -13.49 3.49
N LEU A 56 -14.35 -14.17 2.48
CA LEU A 56 -13.64 -14.46 1.24
C LEU A 56 -13.59 -13.19 0.39
N ASN A 57 -12.38 -12.70 0.14
CA ASN A 57 -12.14 -11.50 -0.64
C ASN A 57 -12.10 -11.84 -2.13
N LEU A 58 -12.65 -10.97 -2.98
CA LEU A 58 -12.57 -11.10 -4.43
C LEU A 58 -11.42 -10.25 -4.97
N GLY A 59 -10.61 -10.81 -5.86
CA GLY A 59 -9.52 -10.08 -6.50
C GLY A 59 -10.01 -9.05 -7.52
N LEU A 60 -9.08 -8.19 -7.93
CA LEU A 60 -9.31 -7.13 -8.91
C LEU A 60 -9.95 -7.66 -10.22
N ASP A 61 -9.56 -8.85 -10.66
CA ASP A 61 -10.08 -9.48 -11.88
C ASP A 61 -11.57 -9.83 -11.79
N LEU A 62 -12.11 -10.00 -10.58
CA LEU A 62 -13.49 -10.40 -10.34
C LEU A 62 -14.41 -9.25 -9.92
N GLN A 63 -13.90 -8.25 -9.19
CA GLN A 63 -14.68 -7.08 -8.78
C GLN A 63 -14.54 -5.90 -9.74
N GLY A 64 -13.52 -5.92 -10.60
CA GLY A 64 -13.04 -4.73 -11.28
C GLY A 64 -12.29 -3.81 -10.32
N GLY A 65 -11.81 -2.68 -10.80
CA GLY A 65 -11.08 -1.70 -9.99
C GLY A 65 -9.81 -1.21 -10.68
N ILE A 66 -8.86 -0.72 -9.88
CA ILE A 66 -7.67 -0.04 -10.40
C ILE A 66 -6.42 -0.73 -9.87
N GLU A 67 -5.47 -0.96 -10.77
CA GLU A 67 -4.11 -1.35 -10.45
C GLU A 67 -3.17 -0.21 -10.81
N ILE A 68 -2.38 0.25 -9.86
CA ILE A 68 -1.38 1.29 -10.04
C ILE A 68 -0.04 0.74 -9.60
N VAL A 69 0.98 0.88 -10.44
CA VAL A 69 2.37 0.61 -10.08
C VAL A 69 3.09 1.95 -10.00
N MET A 70 3.63 2.24 -8.82
CA MET A 70 4.35 3.47 -8.54
C MET A 70 5.83 3.17 -8.32
N GLY A 71 6.70 4.02 -8.86
CA GLY A 71 8.14 3.99 -8.57
C GLY A 71 8.48 5.02 -7.49
N VAL A 72 9.20 4.60 -6.47
CA VAL A 72 9.72 5.47 -5.41
C VAL A 72 11.09 5.99 -5.84
N ASP A 73 11.29 7.31 -5.87
CA ASP A 73 12.58 7.92 -6.13
C ASP A 73 13.45 7.92 -4.85
N ALA A 74 13.88 6.73 -4.46
CA ALA A 74 14.74 6.55 -3.30
C ALA A 74 16.10 7.27 -3.47
N ASP A 75 16.57 7.43 -4.70
CA ASP A 75 17.83 8.15 -4.96
C ASP A 75 17.70 9.65 -4.68
N LYS A 76 16.55 10.25 -5.00
CA LYS A 76 16.26 11.63 -4.60
C LYS A 76 16.24 11.76 -3.08
N ALA A 77 15.57 10.84 -2.37
CA ALA A 77 15.56 10.85 -0.90
C ALA A 77 16.98 10.78 -0.31
N MET A 78 17.88 10.01 -0.93
CA MET A 78 19.29 9.95 -0.48
C MET A 78 20.04 11.25 -0.77
N ARG A 79 19.80 11.90 -1.91
CA ARG A 79 20.37 13.23 -2.19
C ARG A 79 19.88 14.28 -1.21
N ASP A 80 18.59 14.32 -0.97
CA ASP A 80 17.98 15.25 -0.01
C ASP A 80 18.50 15.00 1.42
N LYS A 81 18.78 13.73 1.77
CA LYS A 81 19.40 13.38 3.06
C LYS A 81 20.85 13.86 3.14
N ALA A 82 21.61 13.80 2.05
CA ALA A 82 22.97 14.36 2.00
C ALA A 82 22.97 15.88 2.22
N VAL A 83 22.02 16.60 1.61
CA VAL A 83 21.87 18.04 1.83
C VAL A 83 21.55 18.34 3.30
N ARG A 84 20.57 17.66 3.91
CA ARG A 84 20.25 17.83 5.34
C ARG A 84 21.44 17.52 6.24
N ARG A 85 22.22 16.48 5.93
CA ARG A 85 23.44 16.17 6.68
C ARG A 85 24.52 17.23 6.53
N ALA A 86 24.62 17.86 5.36
CA ALA A 86 25.53 19.00 5.16
C ALA A 86 25.13 20.19 6.05
N ASP A 87 23.84 20.52 6.14
CA ASP A 87 23.31 21.57 7.00
C ASP A 87 23.53 21.26 8.49
N ASP A 88 23.27 20.03 8.92
CA ASP A 88 23.57 19.58 10.28
C ASP A 88 25.06 19.72 10.62
N LEU A 89 25.94 19.28 9.71
CA LEU A 89 27.38 19.41 9.89
C LEU A 89 27.83 20.87 9.96
N LYS A 90 27.25 21.74 9.14
CA LYS A 90 27.51 23.19 9.17
C LYS A 90 27.15 23.77 10.53
N ARG A 91 26.00 23.40 11.09
CA ARG A 91 25.57 23.82 12.43
C ARG A 91 26.53 23.31 13.51
N ILE A 92 26.86 22.01 13.50
CA ILE A 92 27.73 21.39 14.52
C ILE A 92 29.16 21.94 14.43
N ALA A 93 29.68 22.16 13.23
CA ALA A 93 31.01 22.77 13.03
C ALA A 93 31.05 24.20 13.58
N THR A 94 29.98 24.99 13.38
CA THR A 94 29.82 26.33 13.94
C THR A 94 29.75 26.32 15.47
N GLU A 95 28.96 25.42 16.06
CA GLU A 95 28.85 25.23 17.52
C GLU A 95 30.21 24.85 18.15
N LYS A 96 31.02 24.05 17.45
CA LYS A 96 32.36 23.66 17.90
C LYS A 96 33.46 24.65 17.52
N ALA A 97 33.08 25.79 16.94
CA ALA A 97 34.01 26.85 16.49
C ALA A 97 35.12 26.34 15.54
N LEU A 98 34.83 25.35 14.72
CA LEU A 98 35.74 24.87 13.67
C LEU A 98 35.64 25.78 12.46
N PRO A 99 36.77 26.27 11.91
CA PRO A 99 36.75 27.09 10.71
C PRO A 99 36.46 26.23 9.47
N PHE A 100 35.62 26.74 8.57
CA PHE A 100 35.33 26.16 7.25
C PHE A 100 34.93 27.27 6.28
N ALA A 101 35.09 27.02 4.99
CA ALA A 101 34.64 27.95 3.95
C ALA A 101 33.15 27.69 3.59
N ASP A 102 32.80 26.43 3.31
CA ASP A 102 31.41 26.00 3.05
C ASP A 102 31.24 24.48 3.26
N ILE A 103 30.03 24.06 3.56
CA ILE A 103 29.63 22.65 3.65
C ILE A 103 28.31 22.51 2.90
N LYS A 104 28.29 21.70 1.84
CA LYS A 104 27.10 21.55 0.98
C LYS A 104 26.91 20.12 0.47
N GLY A 105 25.67 19.77 0.14
CA GLY A 105 25.37 18.58 -0.64
C GLY A 105 25.83 18.75 -2.10
N VAL A 106 26.37 17.68 -2.69
CA VAL A 106 26.79 17.69 -4.11
C VAL A 106 25.54 17.54 -4.98
N ALA A 107 25.37 18.45 -5.94
CA ALA A 107 24.23 18.42 -6.84
C ALA A 107 24.19 17.11 -7.66
N GLY A 108 23.06 16.40 -7.58
CA GLY A 108 22.84 15.16 -8.33
C GLY A 108 23.40 13.89 -7.68
N GLU A 109 24.23 14.00 -6.65
CA GLU A 109 24.87 12.85 -5.99
C GLU A 109 24.56 12.81 -4.49
N PRO A 110 24.46 11.60 -3.88
CA PRO A 110 24.25 11.46 -2.44
C PRO A 110 25.57 11.63 -1.66
N GLN A 111 26.19 12.82 -1.78
CA GLN A 111 27.50 13.16 -1.25
C GLN A 111 27.46 14.53 -0.58
N VAL A 112 28.36 14.72 0.39
CA VAL A 112 28.60 15.99 1.08
C VAL A 112 30.01 16.47 0.72
N GLU A 113 30.14 17.70 0.27
CA GLU A 113 31.40 18.38 0.02
C GLU A 113 31.67 19.37 1.15
N ILE A 114 32.82 19.22 1.78
CA ILE A 114 33.32 20.07 2.86
C ILE A 114 34.49 20.87 2.30
N MET A 115 34.35 22.19 2.29
CA MET A 115 35.38 23.13 1.84
C MET A 115 35.96 23.90 3.04
N GLY A 116 37.28 23.87 3.20
CA GLY A 116 38.03 24.69 4.15
C GLY A 116 38.75 25.85 3.45
N HIS A 117 39.16 26.85 4.20
CA HIS A 117 40.10 27.84 3.71
C HIS A 117 41.50 27.24 3.54
N THR A 118 41.79 26.18 4.33
CA THR A 118 43.02 25.38 4.26
C THR A 118 42.67 23.87 4.18
N PRO A 119 43.58 23.01 3.66
CA PRO A 119 43.37 21.58 3.63
C PRO A 119 43.15 20.96 5.01
N ASP A 120 43.78 21.50 6.04
CA ASP A 120 43.70 20.98 7.41
C ASP A 120 42.33 21.30 8.06
N GLU A 121 41.72 22.45 7.75
CA GLU A 121 40.38 22.80 8.16
C GLU A 121 39.34 21.85 7.56
N ALA A 122 39.39 21.59 6.25
CA ALA A 122 38.50 20.65 5.59
C ALA A 122 38.62 19.23 6.19
N LYS A 123 39.86 18.79 6.51
CA LYS A 123 40.10 17.50 7.16
C LYS A 123 39.56 17.46 8.60
N ALA A 124 39.70 18.55 9.36
CA ALA A 124 39.20 18.63 10.74
C ALA A 124 37.66 18.49 10.77
N VAL A 125 36.96 19.19 9.85
CA VAL A 125 35.50 19.05 9.75
C VAL A 125 35.10 17.67 9.20
N ALA A 126 35.86 17.09 8.25
CA ALA A 126 35.61 15.74 7.77
C ALA A 126 35.82 14.69 8.88
N ALA A 127 36.82 14.84 9.73
CA ALA A 127 37.04 13.98 10.90
C ALA A 127 35.87 14.09 11.89
N LEU A 128 35.35 15.30 12.14
CA LEU A 128 34.14 15.51 12.93
C LEU A 128 32.93 14.81 12.33
N ALA A 129 32.75 14.92 10.99
CA ALA A 129 31.65 14.26 10.29
C ALA A 129 31.74 12.72 10.40
N LEU A 130 32.93 12.15 10.31
CA LEU A 130 33.15 10.72 10.45
C LEU A 130 33.04 10.25 11.91
N ASP A 131 33.35 11.09 12.89
CA ASP A 131 33.12 10.80 14.32
C ASP A 131 31.62 10.75 14.63
N GLN A 132 30.85 11.71 14.12
CA GLN A 132 29.41 11.81 14.36
C GLN A 132 28.59 10.81 13.51
N TYR A 133 28.97 10.60 12.26
CA TYR A 133 28.20 9.85 11.25
C TYR A 133 29.03 8.76 10.56
N GLY A 134 30.03 8.19 11.24
CA GLY A 134 30.93 7.20 10.65
C GLY A 134 30.27 5.88 10.22
N ALA A 135 29.07 5.59 10.74
CA ALA A 135 28.25 4.49 10.26
C ALA A 135 27.56 4.80 8.93
N GLU A 136 27.36 6.08 8.61
CA GLU A 136 26.68 6.54 7.39
C GLU A 136 27.66 6.88 6.29
N PHE A 137 28.75 7.61 6.61
CA PHE A 137 29.68 8.21 5.66
C PHE A 137 31.03 7.49 5.57
N ARG A 138 31.61 7.55 4.39
CA ARG A 138 33.03 7.28 4.13
C ARG A 138 33.63 8.42 3.33
N GLN A 139 34.91 8.66 3.48
CA GLN A 139 35.63 9.60 2.62
C GLN A 139 35.82 8.97 1.24
N ILE A 140 35.37 9.68 0.19
CA ILE A 140 35.48 9.23 -1.20
C ILE A 140 36.68 9.88 -1.88
N GLY A 141 36.96 11.16 -1.58
CA GLY A 141 38.05 11.90 -2.17
C GLY A 141 38.47 13.12 -1.35
N SER A 142 39.64 13.63 -1.64
CA SER A 142 40.14 14.89 -1.11
C SER A 142 40.88 15.60 -2.24
N ASP A 143 40.51 16.82 -2.53
CA ASP A 143 41.11 17.64 -3.58
C ASP A 143 41.42 19.06 -3.04
N GLY A 144 42.71 19.34 -2.85
CA GLY A 144 43.15 20.62 -2.30
C GLY A 144 42.48 20.93 -0.95
N ASN A 145 41.66 22.00 -0.92
CA ASN A 145 40.94 22.46 0.27
C ASN A 145 39.57 21.83 0.43
N SER A 146 39.19 20.81 -0.36
CA SER A 146 37.91 20.13 -0.26
C SER A 146 38.04 18.66 0.11
N VAL A 147 37.07 18.15 0.89
CA VAL A 147 36.92 16.73 1.23
C VAL A 147 35.51 16.31 0.85
N LYS A 148 35.38 15.22 0.09
CA LYS A 148 34.09 14.64 -0.29
C LYS A 148 33.80 13.40 0.54
N LEU A 149 32.63 13.41 1.18
CA LEU A 149 32.08 12.30 1.94
C LEU A 149 30.89 11.71 1.17
N GLY A 150 30.88 10.42 0.97
CA GLY A 150 29.74 9.70 0.41
C GLY A 150 29.20 8.68 1.38
N PHE A 151 27.94 8.31 1.24
CA PHE A 151 27.37 7.25 2.05
C PHE A 151 28.07 5.90 1.79
N GLN A 152 28.19 5.08 2.84
CA GLN A 152 28.64 3.71 2.72
C GLN A 152 27.63 2.89 1.91
N GLU A 153 28.09 2.02 1.01
CA GLU A 153 27.23 1.32 0.04
C GLU A 153 26.18 0.44 0.74
N GLY A 154 26.57 -0.35 1.74
CA GLY A 154 25.64 -1.18 2.49
C GLY A 154 24.62 -0.38 3.32
N TRP A 155 25.01 0.80 3.81
CA TRP A 155 24.10 1.72 4.47
C TRP A 155 23.12 2.36 3.47
N LEU A 156 23.62 2.74 2.29
CA LEU A 156 22.82 3.34 1.22
C LEU A 156 21.75 2.36 0.70
N GLU A 157 22.11 1.10 0.47
CA GLU A 157 21.15 0.06 0.06
C GLU A 157 20.08 -0.15 1.12
N LYS A 158 20.48 -0.26 2.39
CA LYS A 158 19.54 -0.40 3.49
C LYS A 158 18.59 0.79 3.57
N GLN A 159 19.09 2.01 3.46
CA GLN A 159 18.25 3.22 3.51
C GLN A 159 17.28 3.31 2.31
N ARG A 160 17.70 2.88 1.12
CA ARG A 160 16.79 2.77 -0.04
C ARG A 160 15.65 1.78 0.26
N ASP A 161 15.99 0.62 0.81
CA ASP A 161 14.99 -0.40 1.17
C ASP A 161 14.03 0.11 2.25
N ASP A 162 14.56 0.71 3.31
CA ASP A 162 13.76 1.31 4.40
C ASP A 162 12.83 2.42 3.85
N THR A 163 13.31 3.24 2.91
CA THR A 163 12.52 4.29 2.26
C THR A 163 11.34 3.69 1.48
N VAL A 164 11.56 2.62 0.73
CA VAL A 164 10.47 1.94 -0.01
C VAL A 164 9.48 1.29 0.95
N GLU A 165 9.96 0.64 2.03
CA GLU A 165 9.07 0.04 3.04
C GLU A 165 8.22 1.10 3.76
N GLN A 166 8.82 2.23 4.10
CA GLN A 166 8.10 3.35 4.70
C GLN A 166 7.06 3.93 3.73
N ALA A 167 7.39 4.04 2.44
CA ALA A 167 6.44 4.45 1.41
C ALA A 167 5.25 3.47 1.30
N VAL A 168 5.50 2.16 1.33
CA VAL A 168 4.43 1.13 1.38
C VAL A 168 3.53 1.33 2.59
N LYS A 169 4.11 1.59 3.77
CA LYS A 169 3.36 1.82 5.01
C LYS A 169 2.51 3.09 4.93
N SER A 170 3.08 4.19 4.43
CA SER A 170 2.34 5.46 4.26
C SER A 170 1.21 5.32 3.25
N LEU A 171 1.45 4.67 2.09
CA LEU A 171 0.42 4.41 1.09
C LEU A 171 -0.69 3.50 1.65
N ARG A 172 -0.34 2.49 2.45
CA ARG A 172 -1.35 1.65 3.12
C ARG A 172 -2.20 2.47 4.08
N ASN A 173 -1.59 3.30 4.91
CA ASN A 173 -2.33 4.18 5.82
C ASN A 173 -3.28 5.12 5.08
N ARG A 174 -2.90 5.62 3.90
CA ARG A 174 -3.75 6.46 3.05
C ARG A 174 -4.96 5.70 2.56
N VAL A 175 -4.75 4.52 1.99
CA VAL A 175 -5.80 3.67 1.44
C VAL A 175 -6.75 3.18 2.53
N ASP A 176 -6.22 2.79 3.70
CA ASP A 176 -7.02 2.35 4.85
C ASP A 176 -7.90 3.50 5.39
N LYS A 177 -7.35 4.71 5.50
CA LYS A 177 -8.10 5.90 5.93
C LYS A 177 -9.13 6.34 4.89
N TRP A 178 -8.89 6.04 3.63
CA TRP A 178 -9.83 6.31 2.56
C TRP A 178 -11.04 5.35 2.56
N GLY A 179 -10.95 4.28 3.36
CA GLY A 179 -12.04 3.31 3.53
C GLY A 179 -12.14 2.33 2.36
N VAL A 180 -11.09 2.20 1.53
CA VAL A 180 -11.05 1.16 0.51
C VAL A 180 -10.78 -0.16 1.19
N SER A 181 -11.83 -0.97 1.33
CA SER A 181 -11.71 -2.33 1.84
C SER A 181 -10.93 -3.19 0.85
N GLU A 182 -10.06 -4.06 1.38
CA GLU A 182 -9.35 -5.11 0.62
C GLU A 182 -8.28 -4.62 -0.36
N ALA A 183 -7.74 -3.40 -0.18
CA ALA A 183 -6.63 -2.93 -0.98
C ALA A 183 -5.37 -3.78 -0.77
N GLU A 184 -4.73 -4.21 -1.86
CA GLU A 184 -3.48 -4.94 -1.81
C GLU A 184 -2.31 -4.04 -2.21
N ILE A 185 -1.43 -3.75 -1.24
CA ILE A 185 -0.25 -2.90 -1.45
C ILE A 185 0.99 -3.73 -1.18
N LYS A 186 1.85 -3.88 -2.20
CA LYS A 186 3.05 -4.71 -2.16
C LYS A 186 4.22 -4.03 -2.85
N ARG A 187 5.42 -4.24 -2.33
CA ARG A 187 6.65 -3.92 -3.04
C ARG A 187 6.84 -4.87 -4.23
N VAL A 188 7.22 -4.32 -5.37
CA VAL A 188 7.63 -5.10 -6.55
C VAL A 188 9.06 -5.57 -6.32
N ARG A 189 9.30 -6.88 -6.34
CA ARG A 189 10.62 -7.47 -6.06
C ARG A 189 11.67 -7.02 -7.05
N GLY A 190 12.88 -6.74 -6.55
CA GLY A 190 14.01 -6.33 -7.37
C GLY A 190 13.90 -4.92 -7.96
N SER A 191 12.95 -4.12 -7.48
CA SER A 191 12.77 -2.73 -7.91
C SER A 191 12.32 -1.84 -6.75
N ASN A 192 12.40 -0.53 -6.95
CA ASN A 192 11.81 0.46 -6.05
C ASN A 192 10.32 0.70 -6.36
N GLY A 193 9.66 -0.28 -7.00
CA GLY A 193 8.25 -0.21 -7.36
C GLY A 193 7.32 -0.65 -6.24
N ILE A 194 6.15 -0.04 -6.18
CA ILE A 194 5.05 -0.41 -5.29
C ILE A 194 3.83 -0.68 -6.16
N GLN A 195 3.29 -1.89 -6.08
CA GLN A 195 2.04 -2.29 -6.72
C GLN A 195 0.90 -2.06 -5.75
N ILE A 196 -0.13 -1.35 -6.20
CA ILE A 196 -1.33 -1.01 -5.45
C ILE A 196 -2.53 -1.51 -6.25
N GLN A 197 -3.32 -2.38 -5.66
CA GLN A 197 -4.57 -2.86 -6.23
C GLN A 197 -5.72 -2.38 -5.36
N LEU A 198 -6.68 -1.69 -6.00
CA LEU A 198 -7.87 -1.10 -5.36
C LEU A 198 -9.11 -1.75 -5.96
N PRO A 199 -9.55 -2.91 -5.42
CA PRO A 199 -10.75 -3.59 -5.92
C PRO A 199 -12.00 -2.74 -5.73
N GLY A 200 -12.90 -2.78 -6.70
CA GLY A 200 -14.18 -2.06 -6.66
C GLY A 200 -14.10 -0.53 -6.78
N PHE A 201 -12.90 0.04 -6.89
CA PHE A 201 -12.71 1.48 -7.06
C PHE A 201 -12.91 1.90 -8.51
N LYS A 202 -13.69 3.00 -8.74
CA LYS A 202 -14.16 3.37 -10.08
C LYS A 202 -13.47 4.60 -10.69
N ASP A 203 -12.85 5.47 -9.86
CA ASP A 203 -12.27 6.72 -10.31
C ASP A 203 -10.73 6.67 -10.30
N PRO A 204 -10.08 6.44 -11.47
CA PRO A 204 -8.63 6.38 -11.57
C PRO A 204 -7.93 7.70 -11.24
N GLU A 205 -8.54 8.83 -11.58
CA GLU A 205 -7.92 10.13 -11.40
C GLU A 205 -7.90 10.52 -9.92
N GLN A 206 -8.95 10.22 -9.18
CA GLN A 206 -8.98 10.40 -7.74
C GLN A 206 -7.95 9.50 -7.05
N ALA A 207 -7.83 8.23 -7.48
CA ALA A 207 -6.81 7.33 -6.94
C ALA A 207 -5.39 7.85 -7.19
N LYS A 208 -5.11 8.32 -8.40
CA LYS A 208 -3.81 8.90 -8.77
C LYS A 208 -3.49 10.14 -7.94
N LYS A 209 -4.46 11.03 -7.74
CA LYS A 209 -4.32 12.25 -6.94
C LYS A 209 -3.98 11.94 -5.48
N LEU A 210 -4.71 11.01 -4.86
CA LEU A 210 -4.52 10.63 -3.46
C LEU A 210 -3.21 9.86 -3.19
N LEU A 211 -2.83 9.00 -4.12
CA LEU A 211 -1.63 8.18 -3.97
C LEU A 211 -0.37 8.90 -4.45
N GLY A 212 -0.48 9.79 -5.46
CA GLY A 212 0.66 10.44 -6.09
C GLY A 212 1.21 11.64 -5.33
N GLY A 213 0.40 12.31 -4.50
CA GLY A 213 0.85 13.43 -3.68
C GLY A 213 1.85 12.97 -2.63
N THR A 214 3.02 13.63 -2.54
CA THR A 214 3.99 13.34 -1.48
C THR A 214 3.47 13.79 -0.12
N ALA A 215 2.61 14.81 -0.09
CA ALA A 215 2.10 15.49 1.10
C ALA A 215 3.22 15.96 2.03
N GLN A 216 4.32 16.34 1.45
CA GLN A 216 5.41 16.96 2.19
C GLN A 216 4.98 18.37 2.56
N LEU A 217 4.60 18.54 3.83
CA LEU A 217 4.22 19.84 4.39
C LEU A 217 5.45 20.48 5.00
N GLU A 218 5.72 21.72 4.60
CA GLU A 218 6.75 22.56 5.15
C GLU A 218 6.16 23.92 5.50
N LEU A 219 6.49 24.42 6.69
CA LEU A 219 6.13 25.76 7.12
C LEU A 219 7.40 26.61 7.16
N LYS A 220 7.42 27.68 6.37
CA LYS A 220 8.57 28.62 6.26
C LYS A 220 8.11 30.05 6.48
N MET A 221 8.98 30.86 7.07
CA MET A 221 8.69 32.28 7.21
C MET A 221 8.86 32.99 5.87
N VAL A 222 7.97 33.93 5.59
CA VAL A 222 8.08 34.82 4.43
C VAL A 222 9.05 35.96 4.76
N ASP A 223 10.03 36.21 3.88
CA ASP A 223 10.84 37.42 3.95
C ASP A 223 10.08 38.58 3.31
N GLU A 224 9.53 39.45 4.13
CA GLU A 224 8.75 40.62 3.67
C GLU A 224 9.63 41.84 3.30
N ASP A 225 10.91 41.79 3.67
CA ASP A 225 11.85 42.89 3.44
C ASP A 225 12.63 42.73 2.12
N ASP A 226 12.56 41.57 1.48
CA ASP A 226 13.25 41.33 0.23
C ASP A 226 12.67 42.12 -0.95
N LYS A 227 13.54 42.86 -1.64
CA LYS A 227 13.24 43.63 -2.84
C LYS A 227 14.09 43.22 -4.04
N SER A 228 14.76 42.09 -3.97
CA SER A 228 15.69 41.63 -5.01
C SER A 228 15.04 41.48 -6.37
N LEU A 229 13.74 41.22 -6.42
CA LEU A 229 12.98 41.11 -7.65
C LEU A 229 12.48 42.44 -8.23
N ALA A 230 12.63 43.59 -7.50
CA ALA A 230 12.15 44.89 -7.96
C ALA A 230 12.93 45.43 -9.18
N ASP A 231 14.23 45.12 -9.24
CA ASP A 231 15.17 45.69 -10.24
C ASP A 231 15.62 44.66 -11.29
N VAL A 232 14.92 43.54 -11.44
CA VAL A 232 15.28 42.51 -12.41
C VAL A 232 15.04 43.04 -13.82
N LYS A 233 16.16 43.30 -14.53
CA LYS A 233 16.22 43.66 -15.96
C LYS A 233 16.41 42.38 -16.79
N ASP A 234 16.00 42.39 -18.03
CA ASP A 234 16.11 41.27 -18.99
C ASP A 234 15.29 40.03 -18.61
N LEU A 235 13.99 40.24 -18.41
CA LEU A 235 13.03 39.15 -18.21
C LEU A 235 12.78 38.39 -19.54
N PRO A 236 12.82 37.05 -19.54
CA PRO A 236 12.32 36.27 -20.67
C PRO A 236 10.88 36.65 -21.02
N PRO A 237 10.47 36.55 -22.28
CA PRO A 237 9.12 36.99 -22.73
C PRO A 237 7.95 36.24 -22.06
N GLU A 238 8.22 35.10 -21.42
CA GLU A 238 7.25 34.29 -20.68
C GLU A 238 7.10 34.69 -19.21
N LEU A 239 7.98 35.57 -18.71
CA LEU A 239 8.03 36.01 -17.33
C LEU A 239 7.59 37.48 -17.23
N HIS A 240 6.70 37.76 -16.30
CA HIS A 240 6.20 39.12 -16.07
C HIS A 240 6.43 39.52 -14.61
N ALA A 241 6.79 40.78 -14.41
CA ALA A 241 6.96 41.32 -13.05
C ALA A 241 5.66 41.98 -12.58
N GLY A 242 5.29 41.73 -11.35
CA GLY A 242 4.17 42.34 -10.65
C GLY A 242 4.53 42.77 -9.24
N VAL A 243 3.62 43.42 -8.57
CA VAL A 243 3.79 43.88 -7.18
C VAL A 243 2.54 43.48 -6.39
N ASP A 244 2.74 42.74 -5.29
CA ASP A 244 1.69 42.36 -4.34
C ASP A 244 1.95 43.07 -2.99
N GLY A 245 1.22 44.16 -2.74
CA GLY A 245 1.50 45.03 -1.63
C GLY A 245 2.89 45.67 -1.74
N PRO A 246 3.80 45.50 -0.74
CA PRO A 246 5.16 46.01 -0.77
C PRO A 246 6.13 45.07 -1.53
N GLN A 247 5.75 43.85 -1.83
CA GLN A 247 6.64 42.84 -2.39
C GLN A 247 6.55 42.74 -3.90
N PRO A 248 7.70 42.83 -4.59
CA PRO A 248 7.78 42.49 -6.02
C PRO A 248 7.71 40.96 -6.20
N TYR A 249 7.01 40.53 -7.25
CA TYR A 249 6.98 39.11 -7.64
C TYR A 249 7.17 38.95 -9.14
N LEU A 250 7.63 37.78 -9.54
CA LEU A 250 7.62 37.32 -10.92
C LEU A 250 6.51 36.29 -11.12
N CYS A 251 5.87 36.34 -12.27
CA CYS A 251 4.86 35.35 -12.60
C CYS A 251 5.03 34.77 -14.01
N SER A 252 4.58 33.54 -14.17
CA SER A 252 4.52 32.79 -15.44
C SER A 252 3.41 31.73 -15.41
N GLN A 253 2.92 31.36 -16.59
CA GLN A 253 2.07 30.18 -16.72
C GLN A 253 2.87 28.87 -16.65
N ASP A 254 4.16 28.92 -17.03
CA ASP A 254 5.05 27.75 -16.92
C ASP A 254 5.91 27.79 -15.62
N ARG A 255 5.63 26.80 -14.76
CA ARG A 255 6.35 26.59 -13.51
C ARG A 255 7.86 26.44 -13.71
N LYS A 256 8.25 25.63 -14.71
CA LYS A 256 9.66 25.28 -14.91
C LYS A 256 10.51 26.46 -15.36
N SER A 257 9.97 27.28 -16.26
CA SER A 257 10.63 28.50 -16.70
C SER A 257 10.81 29.49 -15.54
N LEU A 258 9.82 29.59 -14.66
CA LEU A 258 9.89 30.47 -13.49
C LEU A 258 10.93 29.95 -12.48
N GLU A 259 10.93 28.67 -12.14
CA GLU A 259 11.91 28.04 -11.24
C GLU A 259 13.35 28.19 -11.78
N ALA A 260 13.57 27.87 -13.04
CA ALA A 260 14.89 27.92 -13.66
C ALA A 260 15.48 29.35 -13.65
N PHE A 261 14.64 30.38 -13.77
CA PHE A 261 15.10 31.77 -13.75
C PHE A 261 15.33 32.31 -12.35
N THR A 262 14.52 31.90 -11.37
CA THR A 262 14.54 32.47 -10.01
C THR A 262 15.51 31.76 -9.08
N THR A 263 15.64 30.42 -9.17
CA THR A 263 16.49 29.65 -8.26
C THR A 263 17.94 30.13 -8.17
N PRO A 264 18.64 30.50 -9.30
CA PRO A 264 20.02 30.98 -9.21
C PRO A 264 20.14 32.41 -8.63
N LYS A 265 19.03 33.14 -8.51
CA LYS A 265 18.99 34.56 -8.11
C LYS A 265 18.50 34.74 -6.67
N ALA A 266 18.23 33.66 -5.96
CA ALA A 266 17.79 33.74 -4.58
C ALA A 266 18.85 34.41 -3.69
N PRO A 267 18.44 35.31 -2.78
CA PRO A 267 19.35 35.92 -1.81
C PRO A 267 20.01 34.85 -0.92
N GLN A 268 21.14 35.19 -0.33
CA GLN A 268 21.86 34.27 0.54
C GLN A 268 21.08 34.02 1.83
N GLY A 269 20.63 32.80 2.06
CA GLY A 269 19.79 32.40 3.19
C GLY A 269 18.29 32.34 2.90
N ASP A 270 17.87 32.74 1.69
CA ASP A 270 16.48 32.74 1.26
C ASP A 270 16.28 31.87 -0.01
N GLU A 271 15.03 31.59 -0.33
CA GLU A 271 14.61 30.89 -1.53
C GLU A 271 13.33 31.49 -2.09
N TYR A 272 13.06 31.25 -3.36
CA TYR A 272 11.79 31.63 -3.98
C TYR A 272 10.82 30.45 -3.98
N GLY A 273 9.75 30.55 -3.17
CA GLY A 273 8.63 29.65 -3.23
C GLY A 273 7.68 30.06 -4.35
N LEU A 274 6.92 29.10 -4.88
CA LEU A 274 5.92 29.32 -5.93
C LEU A 274 4.51 29.15 -5.39
N GLU A 275 3.67 30.16 -5.58
CA GLU A 275 2.24 30.12 -5.28
C GLU A 275 1.46 30.00 -6.58
N LYS A 276 0.52 29.04 -6.67
CA LYS A 276 -0.35 28.86 -7.83
C LYS A 276 -1.61 29.68 -7.67
N VAL A 277 -1.83 30.61 -8.60
CA VAL A 277 -3.04 31.45 -8.64
C VAL A 277 -3.96 30.90 -9.74
N GLU A 278 -5.09 30.29 -9.35
CA GLU A 278 -6.05 29.71 -10.27
C GLU A 278 -7.15 30.68 -10.68
N MET A 279 -7.51 31.64 -9.83
CA MET A 279 -8.50 32.68 -10.06
C MET A 279 -8.16 33.95 -9.27
N LEU A 280 -8.63 35.09 -9.75
CA LEU A 280 -8.48 36.38 -9.07
C LEU A 280 -9.63 36.61 -8.10
N GLY A 281 -9.32 37.14 -6.92
CA GLY A 281 -10.31 37.60 -5.97
C GLY A 281 -11.02 38.87 -6.48
N PRO A 282 -12.22 39.18 -5.94
CA PRO A 282 -12.99 40.34 -6.39
C PRO A 282 -12.28 41.71 -6.17
N ASN A 283 -11.28 41.77 -5.31
CA ASN A 283 -10.49 42.94 -4.99
C ASN A 283 -9.06 42.90 -5.53
N ASP A 284 -8.67 41.86 -6.24
CA ASP A 284 -7.32 41.72 -6.76
C ASP A 284 -7.13 42.66 -7.96
N LYS A 285 -5.99 43.34 -7.99
CA LYS A 285 -5.58 44.14 -9.17
C LYS A 285 -5.31 43.15 -10.32
N THR A 286 -5.61 43.60 -11.53
CA THR A 286 -5.32 42.78 -12.73
C THR A 286 -3.83 42.42 -12.76
N PRO A 287 -3.47 41.14 -12.64
CA PRO A 287 -2.07 40.74 -12.64
C PRO A 287 -1.46 40.86 -14.03
N PRO A 288 -0.14 40.94 -14.15
CA PRO A 288 0.53 40.97 -15.43
C PRO A 288 0.45 39.62 -16.16
N CYS A 289 0.13 38.52 -15.44
CA CYS A 289 -0.01 37.17 -16.01
C CYS A 289 -1.48 36.75 -16.10
N SER A 290 -1.85 36.02 -17.16
CA SER A 290 -3.19 35.46 -17.33
C SER A 290 -3.38 34.22 -16.44
N VAL A 291 -4.49 34.14 -15.73
CA VAL A 291 -4.82 32.95 -14.90
C VAL A 291 -5.12 31.70 -15.74
N PRO A 292 -4.71 30.50 -15.30
CA PRO A 292 -3.91 30.23 -14.12
C PRO A 292 -2.41 30.54 -14.32
N TYR A 293 -1.75 31.05 -13.27
CA TYR A 293 -0.32 31.35 -13.29
C TYR A 293 0.34 31.00 -11.95
N TYR A 294 1.68 30.92 -11.97
CA TYR A 294 2.51 30.81 -10.76
C TYR A 294 3.14 32.17 -10.45
N LYS A 295 3.16 32.57 -9.18
CA LYS A 295 3.89 33.74 -8.71
C LYS A 295 4.93 33.35 -7.68
N THR A 296 6.04 34.09 -7.63
CA THR A 296 7.10 33.90 -6.63
C THR A 296 6.77 34.59 -5.32
N LEU A 297 7.20 33.98 -4.22
CA LEU A 297 7.22 34.57 -2.88
C LEU A 297 8.56 34.27 -2.24
N THR A 298 9.24 35.28 -1.68
CA THR A 298 10.54 35.08 -1.02
C THR A 298 10.33 34.48 0.36
N LEU A 299 11.04 33.37 0.62
CA LEU A 299 10.93 32.60 1.84
C LEU A 299 12.32 32.43 2.47
N HIS A 300 12.39 32.44 3.79
CA HIS A 300 13.60 31.97 4.46
C HIS A 300 13.80 30.49 4.16
N SER A 301 15.02 30.09 3.78
CA SER A 301 15.32 28.68 3.40
C SER A 301 15.14 27.70 4.55
N LYS A 302 15.09 28.19 5.81
CA LYS A 302 14.90 27.37 7.00
C LYS A 302 13.47 26.86 7.09
N VAL A 303 13.31 25.53 7.13
CA VAL A 303 12.02 24.90 7.46
C VAL A 303 11.82 24.99 8.97
N GLU A 304 10.78 25.67 9.41
CA GLU A 304 10.49 25.86 10.84
C GLU A 304 9.71 24.68 11.42
N ILE A 305 8.73 24.15 10.69
CA ILE A 305 7.88 23.03 11.09
C ILE A 305 7.66 22.14 9.87
N THR A 306 7.68 20.84 10.09
CA THR A 306 7.47 19.81 9.04
C THR A 306 6.17 19.04 9.26
N GLY A 307 5.69 18.36 8.23
CA GLY A 307 4.51 17.51 8.33
C GLY A 307 4.65 16.32 9.30
N ASP A 308 5.87 15.94 9.66
CA ASP A 308 6.13 14.87 10.64
C ASP A 308 5.69 15.24 12.06
N GLU A 309 5.62 16.54 12.36
CA GLU A 309 5.16 17.09 13.65
C GLU A 309 3.62 17.20 13.71
N MET A 310 2.89 16.77 12.66
CA MET A 310 1.43 16.84 12.61
C MET A 310 0.80 15.58 13.22
N THR A 311 -0.15 15.77 14.13
CA THR A 311 -0.89 14.66 14.77
C THR A 311 -2.26 14.41 14.17
N ASP A 312 -2.96 15.46 13.74
CA ASP A 312 -4.29 15.34 13.14
C ASP A 312 -4.50 16.42 12.06
N ALA A 313 -5.31 16.05 11.06
CA ALA A 313 -5.81 16.96 10.03
C ALA A 313 -7.27 16.63 9.72
N ARG A 314 -8.13 17.66 9.60
CA ARG A 314 -9.57 17.49 9.35
C ARG A 314 -10.15 18.69 8.62
N VAL A 315 -11.21 18.44 7.84
CA VAL A 315 -11.95 19.53 7.22
C VAL A 315 -12.71 20.31 8.30
N GLN A 316 -12.60 21.62 8.24
CA GLN A 316 -13.35 22.57 9.07
C GLN A 316 -14.04 23.58 8.15
N ILE A 317 -15.07 24.22 8.65
CA ILE A 317 -15.75 25.30 7.92
C ILE A 317 -15.35 26.62 8.58
N ASP A 318 -14.60 27.42 7.85
CA ASP A 318 -14.29 28.77 8.28
C ASP A 318 -15.46 29.71 7.99
N SER A 319 -15.97 30.37 9.04
CA SER A 319 -17.08 31.30 8.96
C SER A 319 -16.63 32.77 9.24
N SER A 320 -15.33 33.03 9.40
CA SER A 320 -14.79 34.31 9.80
C SER A 320 -14.96 35.42 8.76
N GLY A 321 -15.14 35.09 7.48
CA GLY A 321 -15.30 36.03 6.37
C GLY A 321 -16.74 36.22 5.89
N GLY A 322 -17.76 35.75 6.59
CA GLY A 322 -19.18 35.82 6.15
C GLY A 322 -19.56 34.82 5.06
N LEU A 323 -18.59 34.13 4.44
CA LEU A 323 -18.78 33.02 3.52
C LEU A 323 -18.27 31.74 4.20
N GLN A 324 -19.12 30.74 4.29
CA GLN A 324 -18.71 29.42 4.82
C GLN A 324 -17.77 28.75 3.80
N ARG A 325 -16.47 28.68 4.12
CA ARG A 325 -15.47 28.06 3.25
C ARG A 325 -14.89 26.83 3.93
N PRO A 326 -14.80 25.69 3.22
CA PRO A 326 -14.06 24.53 3.70
C PRO A 326 -12.55 24.86 3.76
N VAL A 327 -11.94 24.58 4.91
CA VAL A 327 -10.49 24.69 5.16
C VAL A 327 -9.99 23.40 5.79
N VAL A 328 -8.70 23.14 5.70
CA VAL A 328 -8.08 22.01 6.41
C VAL A 328 -7.48 22.51 7.72
N GLY A 329 -8.14 22.21 8.83
CA GLY A 329 -7.57 22.42 10.16
C GLY A 329 -6.56 21.31 10.47
N PHE A 330 -5.39 21.69 11.02
CA PHE A 330 -4.39 20.75 11.48
C PHE A 330 -3.99 21.02 12.93
N THR A 331 -3.45 19.99 13.57
CA THR A 331 -2.94 20.06 14.94
C THR A 331 -1.55 19.44 14.98
N LEU A 332 -0.60 20.12 15.59
CA LEU A 332 0.77 19.66 15.76
C LEU A 332 0.93 18.82 17.04
N ASP A 333 2.02 18.07 17.13
CA ASP A 333 2.43 17.41 18.35
C ASP A 333 2.96 18.41 19.39
N ARG A 334 3.43 17.94 20.52
CA ARG A 334 3.91 18.80 21.60
C ARG A 334 5.13 19.63 21.20
N GLU A 335 6.04 19.07 20.40
CA GLU A 335 7.25 19.76 19.96
C GLU A 335 6.92 20.81 18.90
N GLY A 336 6.12 20.45 17.90
CA GLY A 336 5.62 21.35 16.87
C GLY A 336 4.75 22.47 17.44
N ALA A 337 3.91 22.18 18.44
CA ALA A 337 3.11 23.20 19.15
C ALA A 337 3.99 24.21 19.86
N GLN A 338 5.06 23.79 20.51
CA GLN A 338 6.01 24.68 21.16
C GLN A 338 6.76 25.56 20.15
N LYS A 339 7.23 24.98 19.05
CA LYS A 339 7.84 25.74 17.94
C LYS A 339 6.86 26.74 17.35
N MET A 340 5.59 26.36 17.11
CA MET A 340 4.55 27.24 16.60
C MET A 340 4.26 28.39 17.58
N ALA A 341 4.22 28.13 18.88
CA ALA A 341 4.00 29.15 19.92
C ALA A 341 5.13 30.18 19.95
N ASP A 342 6.39 29.74 19.83
CA ASP A 342 7.56 30.63 19.82
C ASP A 342 7.63 31.44 18.52
N LEU A 343 7.41 30.77 17.36
CA LEU A 343 7.38 31.44 16.06
C LEU A 343 6.28 32.49 15.96
N SER A 344 5.04 32.12 16.31
CA SER A 344 3.92 33.05 16.24
C SER A 344 4.03 34.19 17.23
N GLY A 345 4.58 33.94 18.45
CA GLY A 345 4.79 34.97 19.46
C GLY A 345 5.85 35.99 19.06
N ASN A 346 6.92 35.56 18.38
CA ASN A 346 8.03 36.45 17.97
C ASN A 346 7.79 37.15 16.63
N ASN A 347 6.81 36.71 15.82
CA ASN A 347 6.57 37.19 14.47
C ASN A 347 5.11 37.65 14.24
N ILE A 348 4.49 38.28 15.21
CA ILE A 348 3.12 38.83 15.07
C ILE A 348 3.08 39.83 13.92
N GLY A 349 2.10 39.65 13.02
CA GLY A 349 1.92 40.47 11.81
C GLY A 349 2.70 39.95 10.59
N LYS A 350 3.72 39.11 10.75
CA LYS A 350 4.47 38.51 9.64
C LYS A 350 3.74 37.29 9.09
N ARG A 351 4.00 36.96 7.80
CA ARG A 351 3.41 35.82 7.11
C ARG A 351 4.25 34.58 7.27
N MET A 352 3.56 33.44 7.34
CA MET A 352 4.16 32.11 7.30
C MET A 352 3.57 31.35 6.10
N ALA A 353 4.42 30.95 5.18
CA ALA A 353 4.02 30.15 4.02
C ALA A 353 3.80 28.68 4.42
N ILE A 354 2.67 28.16 4.02
CA ILE A 354 2.31 26.75 4.12
C ILE A 354 2.56 26.13 2.75
N ILE A 355 3.59 25.31 2.67
CA ILE A 355 4.09 24.72 1.45
C ILE A 355 3.72 23.24 1.43
N LEU A 356 3.07 22.81 0.36
CA LEU A 356 2.72 21.43 0.13
C LEU A 356 3.34 20.96 -1.21
N ASP A 357 4.17 19.93 -1.14
CA ASP A 357 4.85 19.39 -2.32
C ASP A 357 5.62 20.45 -3.13
N GLY A 358 6.20 21.43 -2.44
CA GLY A 358 6.97 22.51 -3.04
C GLY A 358 6.14 23.62 -3.68
N ILE A 359 4.82 23.66 -3.43
CA ILE A 359 3.91 24.73 -3.86
C ILE A 359 3.33 25.40 -2.61
N ILE A 360 3.31 26.73 -2.60
CA ILE A 360 2.68 27.50 -1.53
C ILE A 360 1.16 27.41 -1.72
N GLU A 361 0.48 26.78 -0.77
CA GLU A 361 -0.99 26.70 -0.75
C GLU A 361 -1.61 27.96 -0.14
N SER A 362 -0.96 28.52 0.89
CA SER A 362 -1.37 29.76 1.53
C SER A 362 -0.23 30.36 2.33
N ALA A 363 -0.28 31.68 2.54
CA ALA A 363 0.69 32.41 3.36
C ALA A 363 -0.04 33.35 4.34
N PRO A 364 -0.70 32.80 5.40
CA PRO A 364 -1.41 33.60 6.39
C PRO A 364 -0.45 34.38 7.28
N SER A 365 -0.92 35.56 7.81
CA SER A 365 -0.19 36.32 8.80
C SER A 365 -0.58 35.91 10.23
N PHE A 366 0.38 35.91 11.14
CA PHE A 366 0.14 35.66 12.56
C PHE A 366 -0.65 36.80 13.18
N GLN A 367 -1.87 36.51 13.63
CA GLN A 367 -2.72 37.46 14.33
C GLN A 367 -2.36 37.57 15.84
N GLY A 368 -1.65 36.58 16.37
CA GLY A 368 -1.23 36.47 17.75
C GLY A 368 -0.51 35.18 18.05
N LYS A 369 -0.09 34.97 19.30
CA LYS A 369 0.57 33.74 19.73
C LYS A 369 -0.40 32.55 19.66
N ILE A 370 0.04 31.45 19.06
CA ILE A 370 -0.71 30.19 18.88
C ILE A 370 -0.11 29.13 19.82
N PRO A 371 -0.62 28.98 21.04
CA PRO A 371 0.00 28.10 22.05
C PRO A 371 -0.36 26.62 21.90
N ASP A 372 -1.45 26.32 21.20
CA ASP A 372 -2.02 24.99 21.05
C ASP A 372 -1.53 24.27 19.78
N GLY A 373 -0.68 24.92 18.99
CA GLY A 373 -0.13 24.33 17.76
C GLY A 373 -1.18 24.00 16.69
N SER A 374 -2.34 24.67 16.72
CA SER A 374 -3.38 24.52 15.71
C SER A 374 -3.20 25.52 14.58
N GLY A 375 -3.51 25.12 13.35
CA GLY A 375 -3.47 25.98 12.18
C GLY A 375 -4.54 25.58 11.17
N GLN A 376 -4.71 26.43 10.15
CA GLN A 376 -5.67 26.22 9.08
C GLN A 376 -4.99 26.45 7.73
N ILE A 377 -5.20 25.53 6.79
CA ILE A 377 -4.78 25.64 5.40
C ILE A 377 -6.00 26.05 4.60
N THR A 378 -5.97 27.23 4.01
CA THR A 378 -7.02 27.72 3.13
C THR A 378 -6.67 27.29 1.71
N LEU A 379 -7.54 26.50 1.08
CA LEU A 379 -7.37 26.12 -0.32
C LEU A 379 -7.76 27.29 -1.21
N GLY A 380 -6.84 27.70 -2.09
CA GLY A 380 -7.04 28.82 -3.00
C GLY A 380 -8.08 28.55 -4.09
N GLY A 381 -8.65 29.63 -4.65
CA GLY A 381 -9.49 29.61 -5.83
C GLY A 381 -11.00 29.69 -5.56
N LEU A 382 -11.73 30.28 -6.53
CA LEU A 382 -13.20 30.37 -6.55
C LEU A 382 -13.81 29.11 -7.20
N LYS A 383 -13.51 27.94 -6.63
CA LYS A 383 -14.12 26.68 -7.05
C LYS A 383 -15.53 26.53 -6.47
N PRO A 384 -16.41 25.73 -7.08
CA PRO A 384 -17.70 25.37 -6.45
C PRO A 384 -17.47 24.79 -5.04
N GLN A 385 -18.28 25.17 -4.08
CA GLN A 385 -18.11 24.82 -2.66
C GLN A 385 -17.97 23.29 -2.45
N GLN A 386 -18.68 22.49 -3.23
CA GLN A 386 -18.61 21.04 -3.17
C GLN A 386 -17.22 20.51 -3.61
N GLN A 387 -16.61 21.15 -4.59
CA GLN A 387 -15.28 20.76 -5.07
C GLN A 387 -14.18 21.19 -4.08
N VAL A 388 -14.31 22.39 -3.48
CA VAL A 388 -13.40 22.82 -2.41
C VAL A 388 -13.48 21.89 -1.19
N TYR A 389 -14.70 21.46 -0.83
CA TYR A 389 -14.89 20.49 0.25
C TYR A 389 -14.21 19.15 -0.06
N GLN A 390 -14.30 18.69 -1.29
CA GLN A 390 -13.69 17.45 -1.74
C GLN A 390 -12.16 17.55 -1.75
N ASP A 391 -11.61 18.65 -2.29
CA ASP A 391 -10.17 18.94 -2.26
C ASP A 391 -9.64 19.05 -0.82
N ALA A 392 -10.39 19.71 0.09
CA ALA A 392 -10.05 19.80 1.50
C ALA A 392 -10.09 18.44 2.20
N SER A 393 -11.07 17.59 1.85
CA SER A 393 -11.19 16.24 2.40
C SER A 393 -10.03 15.35 1.97
N ASP A 394 -9.70 15.38 0.69
CA ASP A 394 -8.58 14.65 0.12
C ASP A 394 -7.25 15.08 0.77
N LEU A 395 -7.03 16.41 0.90
CA LEU A 395 -5.84 16.95 1.54
C LEU A 395 -5.75 16.56 3.03
N ALA A 396 -6.83 16.73 3.77
CA ALA A 396 -6.87 16.36 5.19
C ALA A 396 -6.54 14.87 5.39
N LEU A 397 -7.06 14.01 4.52
CA LEU A 397 -6.79 12.57 4.56
C LEU A 397 -5.32 12.26 4.30
N VAL A 398 -4.74 12.89 3.29
CA VAL A 398 -3.34 12.69 2.90
C VAL A 398 -2.38 13.19 3.98
N LEU A 399 -2.63 14.38 4.54
CA LEU A 399 -1.86 14.93 5.65
C LEU A 399 -1.96 14.05 6.91
N LYS A 400 -3.15 13.62 7.28
CA LYS A 400 -3.37 12.72 8.41
C LYS A 400 -2.70 11.34 8.23
N ALA A 401 -2.57 10.86 7.00
CA ALA A 401 -1.91 9.60 6.70
C ALA A 401 -0.38 9.69 6.77
N GLY A 402 0.17 10.89 6.72
CA GLY A 402 1.59 11.19 6.76
C GLY A 402 2.23 11.33 5.37
N ALA A 403 3.34 12.06 5.35
CA ALA A 403 4.12 12.30 4.15
C ALA A 403 4.76 11.01 3.59
N LEU A 404 4.98 10.99 2.29
CA LEU A 404 5.82 9.96 1.68
C LEU A 404 7.30 10.30 1.90
N PRO A 405 8.14 9.32 2.23
CA PRO A 405 9.55 9.55 2.52
C PRO A 405 10.38 9.94 1.27
N ALA A 406 9.80 9.75 0.10
CA ALA A 406 10.38 10.10 -1.20
C ALA A 406 9.27 10.39 -2.20
N PRO A 407 9.54 11.18 -3.25
CA PRO A 407 8.60 11.37 -4.34
C PRO A 407 8.29 10.05 -5.03
N VAL A 408 7.03 9.89 -5.41
CA VAL A 408 6.56 8.74 -6.17
C VAL A 408 6.11 9.17 -7.56
N ARG A 409 6.31 8.28 -8.54
CA ARG A 409 5.83 8.49 -9.91
C ARG A 409 5.03 7.27 -10.35
N ILE A 410 3.94 7.49 -11.05
CA ILE A 410 3.15 6.42 -11.64
C ILE A 410 3.96 5.85 -12.81
N LEU A 411 4.31 4.57 -12.73
CA LEU A 411 5.00 3.84 -13.79
C LEU A 411 4.01 3.20 -14.74
N TYR A 412 2.89 2.72 -14.19
CA TYR A 412 1.87 2.00 -14.91
C TYR A 412 0.56 2.11 -14.16
N ASP A 413 -0.54 2.28 -14.89
CA ASP A 413 -1.88 2.18 -14.35
C ASP A 413 -2.77 1.35 -15.29
N ARG A 414 -3.63 0.55 -14.70
CA ARG A 414 -4.59 -0.30 -15.39
C ARG A 414 -5.92 -0.26 -14.67
N THR A 415 -6.96 0.07 -15.41
CA THR A 415 -8.34 -0.03 -14.92
C THR A 415 -8.96 -1.31 -15.46
N VAL A 416 -9.45 -2.16 -14.54
CA VAL A 416 -10.22 -3.36 -14.88
C VAL A 416 -11.69 -2.99 -14.74
N GLY A 417 -12.41 -3.02 -15.84
CA GLY A 417 -13.83 -2.66 -15.85
C GLY A 417 -14.67 -3.60 -15.00
N ALA A 418 -15.54 -3.04 -14.16
CA ALA A 418 -16.45 -3.80 -13.30
C ALA A 418 -17.46 -4.69 -14.08
N SER A 419 -17.63 -4.47 -15.37
CA SER A 419 -18.52 -5.27 -16.22
C SER A 419 -17.95 -6.63 -16.61
N LEU A 420 -16.62 -6.79 -16.64
CA LEU A 420 -15.96 -8.05 -16.99
C LEU A 420 -15.99 -9.07 -15.82
N GLY A 421 -15.90 -8.58 -14.58
CA GLY A 421 -15.86 -9.43 -13.40
C GLY A 421 -17.09 -10.34 -13.23
N PRO A 422 -18.32 -9.81 -13.21
CA PRO A 422 -19.54 -10.62 -13.06
C PRO A 422 -19.73 -11.65 -14.17
N GLU A 423 -19.38 -11.32 -15.41
CA GLU A 423 -19.47 -12.26 -16.53
C GLU A 423 -18.46 -13.40 -16.40
N LEU A 424 -17.21 -13.08 -16.00
CA LEU A 424 -16.16 -14.07 -15.78
C LEU A 424 -16.47 -14.96 -14.57
N ILE A 425 -16.99 -14.39 -13.49
CA ILE A 425 -17.46 -15.16 -12.32
C ILE A 425 -18.58 -16.10 -12.73
N HIS A 426 -19.58 -15.61 -13.47
CA HIS A 426 -20.71 -16.43 -13.90
C HIS A 426 -20.25 -17.58 -14.81
N LYS A 427 -19.45 -17.31 -15.82
CA LYS A 427 -18.89 -18.35 -16.71
C LYS A 427 -17.99 -19.34 -15.95
N GLY A 428 -17.11 -18.82 -15.08
CA GLY A 428 -16.20 -19.65 -14.28
C GLY A 428 -16.93 -20.53 -13.27
N THR A 429 -17.93 -20.01 -12.56
CA THR A 429 -18.72 -20.77 -11.59
C THR A 429 -19.59 -21.82 -12.27
N TRP A 430 -20.26 -21.49 -13.39
CA TRP A 430 -21.03 -22.47 -14.16
C TRP A 430 -20.15 -23.57 -14.73
N GLY A 431 -18.98 -23.22 -15.29
CA GLY A 431 -18.02 -24.20 -15.78
C GLY A 431 -17.54 -25.13 -14.66
N ALA A 432 -17.22 -24.58 -13.49
CA ALA A 432 -16.84 -25.35 -12.30
C ALA A 432 -17.96 -26.29 -11.81
N LEU A 433 -19.20 -25.79 -11.73
CA LEU A 433 -20.35 -26.57 -11.29
C LEU A 433 -20.68 -27.71 -12.26
N ILE A 434 -20.64 -27.45 -13.57
CA ILE A 434 -20.86 -28.49 -14.59
C ILE A 434 -19.76 -29.54 -14.52
N GLY A 435 -18.49 -29.12 -14.45
CA GLY A 435 -17.37 -30.05 -14.31
C GLY A 435 -17.48 -30.92 -13.06
N LEU A 436 -17.78 -30.32 -11.91
CA LEU A 436 -17.97 -31.01 -10.64
C LEU A 436 -19.15 -32.00 -10.71
N PHE A 437 -20.27 -31.61 -11.31
CA PHE A 437 -21.43 -32.44 -11.48
C PHE A 437 -21.16 -33.65 -12.36
N LEU A 438 -20.42 -33.48 -13.46
CA LEU A 438 -20.01 -34.61 -14.34
C LEU A 438 -19.09 -35.57 -13.58
N VAL A 439 -18.17 -35.09 -12.79
CA VAL A 439 -17.28 -35.92 -11.96
C VAL A 439 -18.10 -36.68 -10.91
N TRP A 440 -19.06 -36.05 -10.24
CA TRP A 440 -19.96 -36.69 -9.29
C TRP A 440 -20.75 -37.84 -9.91
N ILE A 441 -21.37 -37.60 -11.06
CA ILE A 441 -22.11 -38.64 -11.80
C ILE A 441 -21.17 -39.78 -12.13
N PHE A 442 -19.99 -39.50 -12.69
CA PHE A 442 -19.03 -40.54 -13.05
C PHE A 442 -18.60 -41.37 -11.85
N MET A 443 -18.28 -40.74 -10.71
CA MET A 443 -17.85 -41.42 -9.49
C MET A 443 -18.96 -42.36 -8.95
N VAL A 444 -20.20 -41.87 -8.88
CA VAL A 444 -21.34 -42.69 -8.41
C VAL A 444 -21.63 -43.86 -9.38
N ILE A 445 -21.60 -43.63 -10.68
CA ILE A 445 -21.88 -44.70 -11.67
C ILE A 445 -20.77 -45.74 -11.65
N TYR A 446 -19.51 -45.32 -11.66
CA TYR A 446 -18.38 -46.26 -11.82
C TYR A 446 -17.98 -46.94 -10.50
N TYR A 447 -17.95 -46.20 -9.37
CA TYR A 447 -17.53 -46.70 -8.05
C TYR A 447 -18.70 -46.94 -7.10
N ARG A 448 -19.95 -46.65 -7.51
CA ARG A 448 -21.16 -46.86 -6.73
C ARG A 448 -21.03 -46.29 -5.32
N MET A 449 -21.10 -47.12 -4.27
CA MET A 449 -21.10 -46.69 -2.87
C MET A 449 -19.77 -46.07 -2.47
N SER A 450 -18.62 -46.55 -2.92
CA SER A 450 -17.32 -45.93 -2.63
C SER A 450 -17.14 -44.62 -3.41
N GLY A 451 -17.77 -44.50 -4.60
CA GLY A 451 -17.85 -43.23 -5.33
C GLY A 451 -18.66 -42.17 -4.57
N PHE A 452 -19.80 -42.53 -4.03
CA PHE A 452 -20.58 -41.62 -3.19
C PHE A 452 -19.80 -41.13 -1.97
N VAL A 453 -18.99 -41.98 -1.32
CA VAL A 453 -18.10 -41.56 -0.23
C VAL A 453 -17.03 -40.60 -0.71
N ALA A 454 -16.45 -40.81 -1.90
CA ALA A 454 -15.50 -39.89 -2.50
C ALA A 454 -16.13 -38.54 -2.82
N ASP A 455 -17.39 -38.53 -3.28
CA ASP A 455 -18.14 -37.29 -3.55
C ASP A 455 -18.44 -36.49 -2.29
N VAL A 456 -18.77 -37.17 -1.18
CA VAL A 456 -18.90 -36.50 0.13
C VAL A 456 -17.58 -35.89 0.56
N ALA A 457 -16.47 -36.61 0.40
CA ALA A 457 -15.14 -36.08 0.72
C ALA A 457 -14.76 -34.90 -0.18
N LEU A 458 -15.14 -34.92 -1.46
CA LEU A 458 -14.94 -33.82 -2.40
C LEU A 458 -15.72 -32.56 -1.99
N ALA A 459 -16.97 -32.73 -1.56
CA ALA A 459 -17.76 -31.61 -1.01
C ALA A 459 -17.12 -31.00 0.26
N VAL A 460 -16.66 -31.86 1.18
CA VAL A 460 -15.91 -31.44 2.37
C VAL A 460 -14.63 -30.72 1.98
N ASN A 461 -13.89 -31.20 0.97
CA ASN A 461 -12.69 -30.54 0.47
C ASN A 461 -12.97 -29.11 -0.01
N GLY A 462 -14.01 -28.92 -0.82
CA GLY A 462 -14.45 -27.59 -1.27
C GLY A 462 -14.79 -26.65 -0.10
N ILE A 463 -15.49 -27.14 0.91
CA ILE A 463 -15.81 -26.38 2.13
C ILE A 463 -14.54 -26.01 2.88
N LEU A 464 -13.62 -26.94 3.08
CA LEU A 464 -12.34 -26.67 3.78
C LEU A 464 -11.46 -25.69 3.03
N LEU A 465 -11.39 -25.80 1.69
CA LEU A 465 -10.61 -24.89 0.85
C LEU A 465 -11.13 -23.46 0.98
N LEU A 466 -12.44 -23.24 0.77
CA LEU A 466 -13.04 -21.91 0.86
C LEU A 466 -12.96 -21.33 2.27
N ALA A 467 -13.16 -22.17 3.29
CA ALA A 467 -13.05 -21.75 4.69
C ALA A 467 -11.61 -21.34 5.05
N ALA A 468 -10.62 -22.10 4.60
CA ALA A 468 -9.22 -21.75 4.83
C ALA A 468 -8.83 -20.45 4.11
N MET A 469 -9.30 -20.25 2.87
CA MET A 469 -9.11 -18.98 2.17
C MET A 469 -9.70 -17.80 2.94
N ALA A 470 -10.93 -17.93 3.43
CA ALA A 470 -11.59 -16.90 4.25
C ALA A 470 -10.83 -16.64 5.56
N MET A 471 -10.37 -17.70 6.24
CA MET A 471 -9.62 -17.60 7.49
C MET A 471 -8.28 -16.87 7.32
N PHE A 472 -7.56 -17.14 6.25
CA PHE A 472 -6.29 -16.49 5.94
C PHE A 472 -6.46 -15.10 5.29
N GLY A 473 -7.69 -14.69 4.96
CA GLY A 473 -7.95 -13.43 4.24
C GLY A 473 -7.36 -13.43 2.84
N SER A 474 -7.33 -14.60 2.19
CA SER A 474 -6.79 -14.74 0.83
C SER A 474 -7.80 -14.26 -0.20
N THR A 475 -7.31 -13.57 -1.24
CA THR A 475 -8.14 -13.08 -2.34
C THR A 475 -8.40 -14.17 -3.38
N LEU A 476 -9.67 -14.38 -3.72
CA LEU A 476 -10.05 -15.25 -4.83
C LEU A 476 -9.91 -14.47 -6.15
N THR A 477 -8.97 -14.91 -6.98
CA THR A 477 -8.72 -14.36 -8.31
C THR A 477 -9.30 -15.28 -9.39
N LEU A 478 -9.38 -14.81 -10.65
CA LEU A 478 -9.82 -15.66 -11.76
C LEU A 478 -8.94 -16.93 -11.92
N PRO A 479 -7.60 -16.84 -11.92
CA PRO A 479 -6.76 -18.04 -11.84
C PRO A 479 -6.94 -18.84 -10.55
N GLY A 480 -7.30 -18.19 -9.42
CA GLY A 480 -7.63 -18.86 -8.17
C GLY A 480 -8.87 -19.75 -8.29
N ILE A 481 -9.90 -19.34 -9.03
CA ILE A 481 -11.06 -20.20 -9.36
C ILE A 481 -10.58 -21.42 -10.16
N ALA A 482 -9.73 -21.22 -11.18
CA ALA A 482 -9.15 -22.35 -11.93
C ALA A 482 -8.33 -23.28 -11.03
N GLY A 483 -7.57 -22.73 -10.07
CA GLY A 483 -6.84 -23.49 -9.04
C GLY A 483 -7.77 -24.32 -8.15
N THR A 484 -8.92 -23.75 -7.76
CA THR A 484 -9.95 -24.47 -6.99
C THR A 484 -10.48 -25.69 -7.79
N VAL A 485 -10.83 -25.50 -9.06
CA VAL A 485 -11.31 -26.59 -9.92
C VAL A 485 -10.24 -27.67 -10.12
N LEU A 486 -8.99 -27.26 -10.35
CA LEU A 486 -7.87 -28.17 -10.49
C LEU A 486 -7.65 -29.01 -9.22
N THR A 487 -7.67 -28.40 -8.04
CA THR A 487 -7.46 -29.13 -6.77
C THR A 487 -8.63 -30.07 -6.44
N LEU A 488 -9.85 -29.71 -6.79
CA LEU A 488 -10.99 -30.60 -6.69
C LEU A 488 -10.83 -31.83 -7.60
N GLY A 489 -10.32 -31.67 -8.83
CA GLY A 489 -9.96 -32.77 -9.71
C GLY A 489 -8.88 -33.69 -9.12
N MET A 490 -7.82 -33.11 -8.55
CA MET A 490 -6.74 -33.88 -7.89
C MET A 490 -7.24 -34.62 -6.63
N ALA A 491 -8.22 -34.05 -5.92
CA ALA A 491 -8.83 -34.71 -4.77
C ALA A 491 -9.60 -35.97 -5.18
N VAL A 492 -10.25 -35.95 -6.35
CA VAL A 492 -10.91 -37.13 -6.91
C VAL A 492 -9.88 -38.20 -7.29
N ASP A 493 -8.76 -37.80 -7.90
CA ASP A 493 -7.69 -38.75 -8.32
C ASP A 493 -7.15 -39.53 -7.11
N ALA A 494 -6.88 -38.89 -5.98
CA ALA A 494 -6.49 -39.58 -4.76
C ALA A 494 -7.51 -40.64 -4.31
N ASN A 495 -8.81 -40.33 -4.39
CA ASN A 495 -9.88 -41.25 -4.04
C ASN A 495 -10.00 -42.41 -5.06
N VAL A 496 -9.77 -42.14 -6.34
CA VAL A 496 -9.73 -43.17 -7.39
C VAL A 496 -8.60 -44.16 -7.13
N LEU A 497 -7.38 -43.67 -6.82
CA LEU A 497 -6.24 -44.53 -6.48
C LEU A 497 -6.53 -45.43 -5.29
N ILE A 498 -7.15 -44.89 -4.24
CA ILE A 498 -7.54 -45.70 -3.06
C ILE A 498 -8.58 -46.75 -3.44
N ASN A 499 -9.61 -46.38 -4.18
CA ASN A 499 -10.68 -47.31 -4.58
C ASN A 499 -10.18 -48.42 -5.47
N GLU A 500 -9.35 -48.12 -6.47
CA GLU A 500 -8.76 -49.17 -7.34
C GLU A 500 -7.85 -50.08 -6.55
N ARG A 501 -7.07 -49.57 -5.62
CA ARG A 501 -6.23 -50.43 -4.76
C ARG A 501 -7.07 -51.32 -3.86
N ILE A 502 -8.14 -50.83 -3.29
CA ILE A 502 -9.09 -51.69 -2.53
C ILE A 502 -9.67 -52.78 -3.41
N ARG A 503 -10.03 -52.49 -4.68
CA ARG A 503 -10.50 -53.48 -5.66
C ARG A 503 -9.46 -54.54 -5.94
N GLU A 504 -8.20 -54.18 -6.15
CA GLU A 504 -7.10 -55.13 -6.35
C GLU A 504 -6.94 -56.05 -5.15
N GLU A 505 -6.93 -55.52 -3.93
CA GLU A 505 -6.80 -56.33 -2.72
C GLU A 505 -8.00 -57.28 -2.49
N LEU A 506 -9.20 -56.86 -2.89
CA LEU A 506 -10.39 -57.71 -2.86
C LEU A 506 -10.30 -58.84 -3.91
N ARG A 507 -9.82 -58.55 -5.13
CA ARG A 507 -9.56 -59.54 -6.19
C ARG A 507 -8.48 -60.53 -5.75
N ALA A 508 -7.47 -60.09 -5.00
CA ALA A 508 -6.45 -60.93 -4.40
C ALA A 508 -6.96 -61.83 -3.25
N GLY A 509 -8.26 -61.77 -2.91
CA GLY A 509 -8.89 -62.68 -1.95
C GLY A 509 -8.95 -62.16 -0.51
N LYS A 510 -8.55 -60.93 -0.23
CA LYS A 510 -8.64 -60.37 1.13
C LYS A 510 -10.10 -60.14 1.55
N THR A 511 -10.31 -60.14 2.86
CA THR A 511 -11.61 -59.73 3.41
C THR A 511 -11.87 -58.23 3.14
N PRO A 512 -13.12 -57.77 3.05
CA PRO A 512 -13.41 -56.36 2.79
C PRO A 512 -12.70 -55.40 3.75
N ARG A 513 -12.61 -55.75 5.02
CA ARG A 513 -11.88 -54.94 6.03
C ARG A 513 -10.38 -54.94 5.79
N GLY A 514 -9.79 -56.10 5.52
CA GLY A 514 -8.35 -56.23 5.23
C GLY A 514 -7.95 -55.55 3.91
N ALA A 515 -8.87 -55.57 2.91
CA ALA A 515 -8.66 -54.90 1.64
C ALA A 515 -8.67 -53.34 1.80
N VAL A 516 -9.60 -52.81 2.58
CA VAL A 516 -9.63 -51.37 2.90
C VAL A 516 -8.34 -50.97 3.61
N GLU A 517 -7.95 -51.65 4.69
CA GLU A 517 -6.74 -51.36 5.43
C GLU A 517 -5.49 -51.37 4.54
N ALA A 518 -5.31 -52.46 3.76
CA ALA A 518 -4.19 -52.59 2.85
C ALA A 518 -4.22 -51.57 1.68
N GLY A 519 -5.41 -51.21 1.21
CA GLY A 519 -5.60 -50.20 0.17
C GLY A 519 -5.08 -48.86 0.59
N TYR A 520 -5.51 -48.36 1.75
CA TYR A 520 -5.03 -47.08 2.28
C TYR A 520 -3.53 -47.11 2.59
N ASP A 521 -3.03 -48.15 3.24
CA ASP A 521 -1.63 -48.21 3.67
C ASP A 521 -0.67 -48.25 2.48
N LYS A 522 -1.01 -48.97 1.40
CA LYS A 522 -0.16 -49.09 0.20
C LYS A 522 -0.16 -47.83 -0.69
N VAL A 523 -1.26 -47.10 -0.75
CA VAL A 523 -1.41 -45.91 -1.59
C VAL A 523 -0.97 -44.63 -0.85
N PHE A 524 -0.85 -44.69 0.46
CA PHE A 524 -0.53 -43.51 1.30
C PHE A 524 0.66 -42.70 0.78
N TRP A 525 1.80 -43.34 0.59
CA TRP A 525 3.00 -42.66 0.13
C TRP A 525 2.90 -42.15 -1.31
N THR A 526 2.19 -42.85 -2.19
CA THR A 526 1.95 -42.41 -3.58
C THR A 526 1.13 -41.10 -3.59
N ILE A 527 0.10 -41.02 -2.73
CA ILE A 527 -0.70 -39.79 -2.59
C ILE A 527 0.15 -38.67 -2.03
N VAL A 528 0.92 -38.92 -0.97
CA VAL A 528 1.80 -37.94 -0.36
C VAL A 528 2.81 -37.39 -1.36
N ASP A 529 3.49 -38.25 -2.13
CA ASP A 529 4.49 -37.84 -3.12
C ASP A 529 3.90 -36.91 -4.19
N GLY A 530 2.74 -37.30 -4.75
CA GLY A 530 2.05 -36.46 -5.74
C GLY A 530 1.62 -35.10 -5.20
N HIS A 531 1.07 -35.08 -3.97
CA HIS A 531 0.64 -33.84 -3.33
C HIS A 531 1.82 -32.95 -2.93
N VAL A 532 2.90 -33.52 -2.40
CA VAL A 532 4.12 -32.77 -2.03
C VAL A 532 4.76 -32.15 -3.27
N THR A 533 4.86 -32.89 -4.38
CA THR A 533 5.41 -32.36 -5.64
C THR A 533 4.61 -31.16 -6.14
N ALA A 534 3.28 -31.28 -6.17
CA ALA A 534 2.41 -30.18 -6.58
C ALA A 534 2.42 -29.01 -5.57
N PHE A 535 2.56 -29.29 -4.27
CA PHE A 535 2.68 -28.28 -3.22
C PHE A 535 3.98 -27.46 -3.37
N VAL A 536 5.11 -28.11 -3.67
CA VAL A 536 6.40 -27.43 -3.94
C VAL A 536 6.27 -26.52 -5.17
N ALA A 537 5.63 -26.99 -6.25
CA ALA A 537 5.36 -26.15 -7.42
C ALA A 537 4.49 -24.94 -7.05
N GLY A 538 3.44 -25.13 -6.25
CA GLY A 538 2.61 -24.06 -5.71
C GLY A 538 3.41 -23.06 -4.84
N ALA A 539 4.31 -23.56 -4.00
CA ALA A 539 5.17 -22.71 -3.16
C ALA A 539 6.13 -21.85 -4.01
N ILE A 540 6.71 -22.41 -5.07
CA ILE A 540 7.54 -21.65 -6.02
C ILE A 540 6.71 -20.56 -6.70
N LEU A 541 5.52 -20.90 -7.21
CA LEU A 541 4.60 -19.93 -7.82
C LEU A 541 4.15 -18.85 -6.83
N TYR A 542 3.94 -19.18 -5.57
CA TYR A 542 3.63 -18.21 -4.51
C TYR A 542 4.80 -17.26 -4.26
N TYR A 543 6.01 -17.80 -4.27
CA TYR A 543 7.21 -17.00 -4.02
C TYR A 543 7.59 -16.09 -5.20
N THR A 544 7.53 -16.60 -6.43
CA THR A 544 7.93 -15.88 -7.65
C THR A 544 6.80 -15.11 -8.32
N GLY A 545 5.55 -15.54 -8.11
CA GLY A 545 4.37 -14.98 -8.77
C GLY A 545 3.93 -13.64 -8.21
N THR A 546 3.23 -12.88 -9.04
CA THR A 546 2.61 -11.60 -8.70
C THR A 546 1.10 -11.66 -8.94
N GLY A 547 0.34 -10.86 -8.20
CA GLY A 547 -1.10 -10.67 -8.41
C GLY A 547 -1.89 -11.98 -8.60
N PRO A 548 -2.53 -12.18 -9.76
CA PRO A 548 -3.39 -13.32 -10.04
C PRO A 548 -2.71 -14.69 -9.92
N VAL A 549 -1.42 -14.80 -10.31
CA VAL A 549 -0.64 -16.06 -10.23
C VAL A 549 -0.45 -16.47 -8.76
N LYS A 550 -0.25 -15.51 -7.87
CA LYS A 550 -0.14 -15.76 -6.44
C LYS A 550 -1.44 -16.28 -5.85
N GLY A 551 -2.58 -15.73 -6.29
CA GLY A 551 -3.92 -16.23 -5.93
C GLY A 551 -4.11 -17.70 -6.32
N PHE A 552 -3.73 -18.07 -7.56
CA PHE A 552 -3.72 -19.47 -8.02
C PHE A 552 -2.85 -20.36 -7.12
N ALA A 553 -1.63 -19.93 -6.81
CA ALA A 553 -0.70 -20.69 -5.97
C ALA A 553 -1.26 -20.95 -4.56
N VAL A 554 -1.91 -19.94 -3.95
CA VAL A 554 -2.52 -20.08 -2.63
C VAL A 554 -3.68 -21.07 -2.65
N THR A 555 -4.59 -20.96 -3.63
CA THR A 555 -5.72 -21.91 -3.76
C THR A 555 -5.22 -23.32 -4.02
N LEU A 556 -4.17 -23.50 -4.84
CA LEU A 556 -3.55 -24.79 -5.10
C LEU A 556 -2.99 -25.41 -3.81
N MET A 557 -2.17 -24.68 -3.05
CA MET A 557 -1.56 -25.21 -1.82
C MET A 557 -2.59 -25.57 -0.75
N ILE A 558 -3.59 -24.68 -0.53
CA ILE A 558 -4.67 -24.93 0.44
C ILE A 558 -5.49 -26.15 -0.01
N GLY A 559 -5.86 -26.21 -1.30
CA GLY A 559 -6.65 -27.31 -1.84
C GLY A 559 -5.95 -28.65 -1.75
N LEU A 560 -4.63 -28.69 -2.01
CA LEU A 560 -3.83 -29.91 -1.84
C LEU A 560 -3.78 -30.40 -0.38
N ALA A 561 -3.59 -29.47 0.56
CA ALA A 561 -3.60 -29.81 1.99
C ALA A 561 -4.98 -30.33 2.44
N ALA A 562 -6.06 -29.70 1.98
CA ALA A 562 -7.42 -30.12 2.24
C ALA A 562 -7.71 -31.50 1.58
N SER A 563 -7.23 -31.71 0.34
CA SER A 563 -7.38 -32.97 -0.39
C SER A 563 -6.70 -34.14 0.31
N MET A 564 -5.47 -33.96 0.81
CA MET A 564 -4.80 -34.99 1.61
C MET A 564 -5.61 -35.35 2.87
N PHE A 565 -6.12 -34.35 3.57
CA PHE A 565 -6.92 -34.60 4.76
C PHE A 565 -8.23 -35.34 4.41
N THR A 566 -8.95 -34.90 3.38
CA THR A 566 -10.26 -35.50 3.05
C THR A 566 -10.11 -36.89 2.47
N SER A 567 -9.16 -37.13 1.56
CA SER A 567 -8.96 -38.46 0.94
C SER A 567 -8.36 -39.50 1.91
N ILE A 568 -7.47 -39.12 2.82
CA ILE A 568 -6.82 -40.08 3.72
C ILE A 568 -7.61 -40.27 5.02
N VAL A 569 -8.14 -39.17 5.60
CA VAL A 569 -8.76 -39.23 6.94
C VAL A 569 -10.28 -39.34 6.85
N VAL A 570 -10.95 -38.47 6.07
CA VAL A 570 -12.41 -38.42 6.02
C VAL A 570 -12.97 -39.66 5.33
N THR A 571 -12.47 -40.01 4.13
CA THR A 571 -12.96 -41.17 3.39
C THR A 571 -12.68 -42.49 4.13
N ARG A 572 -11.49 -42.63 4.74
CA ARG A 572 -11.17 -43.82 5.55
C ARG A 572 -12.16 -44.00 6.70
N GLN A 573 -12.50 -42.93 7.38
CA GLN A 573 -13.43 -42.97 8.51
C GLN A 573 -14.85 -43.37 8.08
N ILE A 574 -15.31 -42.86 6.93
CA ILE A 574 -16.65 -43.18 6.39
C ILE A 574 -16.67 -44.64 5.87
N ILE A 575 -15.67 -45.07 5.11
CA ILE A 575 -15.58 -46.44 4.57
C ILE A 575 -15.47 -47.44 5.72
N ASP A 576 -14.65 -47.20 6.73
CA ASP A 576 -14.53 -48.07 7.91
C ASP A 576 -15.89 -48.22 8.63
N PHE A 577 -16.67 -47.11 8.72
CA PHE A 577 -18.01 -47.17 9.27
C PHE A 577 -18.96 -48.04 8.47
N LEU A 578 -18.99 -47.85 7.16
CA LEU A 578 -19.85 -48.62 6.25
C LEU A 578 -19.52 -50.10 6.25
N VAL A 579 -18.24 -50.46 6.17
CA VAL A 579 -17.78 -51.88 6.19
C VAL A 579 -18.11 -52.55 7.53
N ARG A 580 -18.05 -51.84 8.64
CA ARG A 580 -18.39 -52.37 9.98
C ARG A 580 -19.92 -52.50 10.18
N ARG A 581 -20.70 -51.55 9.68
CA ARG A 581 -22.16 -51.48 9.94
C ARG A 581 -22.94 -52.42 9.05
N TYR A 582 -22.58 -52.49 7.77
CA TYR A 582 -23.38 -53.21 6.78
C TYR A 582 -22.82 -54.59 6.42
N ARG A 583 -21.59 -54.96 6.85
CA ARG A 583 -20.90 -56.20 6.47
C ARG A 583 -21.12 -56.56 4.98
N PRO A 584 -20.85 -55.67 4.07
CA PRO A 584 -21.20 -55.83 2.66
C PRO A 584 -20.55 -57.12 2.10
N ALA A 585 -21.29 -57.84 1.23
CA ALA A 585 -20.72 -58.90 0.45
C ALA A 585 -19.54 -58.38 -0.37
N ARG A 586 -18.55 -59.23 -0.71
CA ARG A 586 -17.34 -58.85 -1.49
C ARG A 586 -17.64 -57.96 -2.71
N THR A 587 -18.81 -58.20 -3.34
CA THR A 587 -19.29 -57.46 -4.52
C THR A 587 -19.72 -56.01 -4.22
N ALA A 588 -20.19 -55.66 -3.05
CA ALA A 588 -20.73 -54.32 -2.74
C ALA A 588 -19.61 -53.28 -2.40
N VAL A 589 -18.42 -53.73 -2.03
CA VAL A 589 -17.25 -52.85 -1.76
C VAL A 589 -16.37 -52.73 -3.02
N ALA A 590 -16.41 -53.71 -3.90
CA ALA A 590 -15.62 -53.78 -5.14
C ALA A 590 -16.39 -53.27 -6.38
N ALA A 591 -17.67 -53.14 -6.28
CA ALA A 591 -18.58 -52.58 -7.28
C ALA A 591 -18.91 -51.17 -6.88
#